data_d17d7314486c6fe5480302cbf3b15546
#
_entry.id   d17d7314486c6fe5480302cbf3b15546
#
_cell.length_a   1.000
_cell.length_b   1.000
_cell.length_c   1.000
_cell.angle_alpha   90.00
_cell.angle_beta   90.00
_cell.angle_gamma   90.00
#
_symmetry.space_group_name_H-M   'P 1'
#
loop_
_entity.id
_entity.type
_entity.pdbx_description
1 polymer ?
#
loop_
_entity_poly.entity_id
_entity_poly.type
_entity_poly.pdbx_seq_one_letter_code
_entity_poly.pdbx_strand_id
1 'polypeptide(L)' 'MSNNEKLTERWTQGRISEAMLRVYVRKGIISKADFKDICGKEY' A
#
# COMPACT_ATOMS: atom_id res chain seq x y z
N MET A 1 1.21 10.15 11.87
CA MET A 1 0.50 9.25 10.95
C MET A 1 1.49 8.40 10.19
N SER A 2 1.17 7.14 10.03
CA SER A 2 2.06 6.24 9.29
C SER A 2 1.79 6.35 7.79
N ASN A 3 2.77 5.97 6.98
CA ASN A 3 2.60 5.91 5.53
C ASN A 3 1.46 4.94 5.15
N ASN A 4 1.25 3.91 5.97
CA ASN A 4 0.20 2.93 5.76
C ASN A 4 -1.18 3.57 5.75
N GLU A 5 -1.46 4.46 6.71
CA GLU A 5 -2.77 5.11 6.79
C GLU A 5 -3.04 5.97 5.56
N LYS A 6 -2.06 6.74 5.11
CA LYS A 6 -2.21 7.58 3.93
C LYS A 6 -2.43 6.75 2.67
N LEU A 7 -1.69 5.66 2.54
CA LEU A 7 -1.81 4.78 1.38
C LEU A 7 -3.13 4.03 1.38
N THR A 8 -3.61 3.60 2.56
CA THR A 8 -4.91 2.97 2.69
C THR A 8 -6.01 3.91 2.21
N GLU A 9 -5.94 5.17 2.61
CA GLU A 9 -6.90 6.18 2.20
C GLU A 9 -6.88 6.38 0.69
N ARG A 10 -5.68 6.50 0.11
CA ARG A 10 -5.54 6.65 -1.34
C ARG A 10 -6.07 5.43 -2.10
N TRP A 11 -5.81 4.25 -1.56
CA TRP A 11 -6.32 3.01 -2.15
C TRP A 11 -7.84 3.00 -2.15
N THR A 12 -8.45 3.33 -1.01
CA THR A 12 -9.90 3.35 -0.88
C THR A 12 -10.53 4.37 -1.83
N GLN A 13 -9.85 5.49 -2.07
CA GLN A 13 -10.32 6.53 -2.97
C GLN A 13 -10.02 6.23 -4.44
N GLY A 14 -9.34 5.14 -4.74
CA GLY A 14 -8.98 4.78 -6.10
C GLY A 14 -7.88 5.62 -6.71
N ARG A 15 -7.06 6.27 -5.87
CA ARG A 15 -5.98 7.16 -6.34
C ARG A 15 -4.66 6.46 -6.54
N ILE A 16 -4.54 5.22 -6.10
CA ILE A 16 -3.31 4.45 -6.21
C ILE A 16 -3.66 3.04 -6.69
N SER A 17 -2.84 2.49 -7.56
CA SER A 17 -3.06 1.15 -8.10
C SER A 17 -2.30 0.10 -7.30
N GLU A 18 -2.66 -1.17 -7.48
CA GLU A 18 -1.95 -2.27 -6.87
C GLU A 18 -0.49 -2.28 -7.31
N ALA A 19 -0.22 -1.99 -8.58
CA ALA A 19 1.15 -1.95 -9.10
C ALA A 19 1.98 -0.91 -8.35
N MET A 20 1.42 0.25 -8.05
CA MET A 20 2.12 1.26 -7.27
C MET A 20 2.40 0.82 -5.85
N LEU A 21 1.44 0.14 -5.22
CA LEU A 21 1.66 -0.40 -3.88
C LEU A 21 2.81 -1.41 -3.88
N ARG A 22 2.90 -2.25 -4.91
CA ARG A 22 4.00 -3.21 -5.03
C ARG A 22 5.34 -2.50 -5.18
N VAL A 23 5.38 -1.40 -5.93
CA VAL A 23 6.59 -0.59 -6.07
C VAL A 23 7.03 -0.05 -4.70
N TYR A 24 6.09 0.39 -3.88
CA TYR A 24 6.38 0.90 -2.55
C TYR A 24 6.99 -0.18 -1.65
N VAL A 25 6.51 -1.43 -1.78
CA VAL A 25 7.11 -2.54 -1.05
C VAL A 25 8.54 -2.77 -1.53
N ARG A 26 8.76 -2.78 -2.83
CA ARG A 26 10.09 -2.99 -3.41
C ARG A 26 11.09 -1.93 -2.95
N LYS A 27 10.64 -0.70 -2.84
CA LYS A 27 11.50 0.42 -2.41
C LYS A 27 11.68 0.47 -0.90
N GLY A 28 10.98 -0.38 -0.15
CA GLY A 28 11.07 -0.40 1.29
C GLY A 28 10.29 0.72 1.98
N ILE A 29 9.38 1.38 1.26
CA ILE A 29 8.54 2.43 1.85
C ILE A 29 7.49 1.82 2.77
N ILE A 30 6.95 0.67 2.39
CA ILE A 30 6.01 -0.11 3.20
C ILE A 30 6.47 -1.56 3.23
N SER A 31 6.00 -2.32 4.23
CA SER A 31 6.32 -3.74 4.32
C SER A 31 5.29 -4.57 3.55
N LYS A 32 5.59 -5.87 3.38
CA LYS A 32 4.65 -6.80 2.79
C LYS A 32 3.36 -6.90 3.61
N ALA A 33 3.49 -6.86 4.94
CA ALA A 33 2.34 -6.86 5.82
C ALA A 33 1.48 -5.61 5.62
N ASP A 34 2.11 -4.47 5.45
CA ASP A 34 1.41 -3.23 5.16
C ASP A 34 0.66 -3.31 3.84
N PHE A 35 1.29 -3.88 2.82
CA PHE A 35 0.65 -4.08 1.52
C PHE A 35 -0.65 -4.88 1.66
N LYS A 36 -0.57 -5.99 2.41
CA LYS A 36 -1.73 -6.84 2.63
C LYS A 36 -2.82 -6.10 3.38
N ASP A 37 -2.46 -5.32 4.38
CA ASP A 37 -3.42 -4.54 5.15
C ASP A 37 -4.12 -3.49 4.30
N ILE A 38 -3.41 -2.89 3.36
CA ILE A 38 -3.96 -1.84 2.51
C ILE A 38 -4.93 -2.39 1.48
N CYS A 39 -4.51 -3.40 0.73
CA CYS A 39 -5.31 -3.89 -0.40
C CYS A 39 -6.00 -5.23 -0.16
N GLY A 40 -5.68 -5.91 0.94
CA GLY A 40 -6.25 -7.21 1.26
C GLY A 40 -5.70 -8.37 0.43
N LYS A 41 -4.65 -8.12 -0.35
CA LYS A 41 -4.03 -9.15 -1.19
C LYS A 41 -2.61 -9.41 -0.71
N GLU A 42 -2.11 -10.60 -0.98
CA GLU A 42 -0.74 -10.93 -0.64
C GLU A 42 0.23 -10.37 -1.67
N TYR A 43 1.37 -9.92 -1.19
CA TYR A 43 2.45 -9.46 -2.06
C TYR A 43 3.16 -10.67 -2.71
#